data_d54ba5a2a5ce0729f0484a7684b2a11f
#
_entry.id   d54ba5a2a5ce0729f0484a7684b2a11f
#
_cell.length_a   1.000
_cell.length_b   1.000
_cell.length_c   1.000
_cell.angle_alpha   90.00
_cell.angle_beta   90.00
_cell.angle_gamma   90.00
#
_symmetry.space_group_name_H-M   'P 1'
#
loop_
_entity.id
_entity.type
_entity.pdbx_description
1 polymer ?
#
loop_
_entity_poly.entity_id
_entity_poly.type
_entity_poly.pdbx_seq_one_letter_code
_entity_poly.pdbx_strand_id
1 'polypeptide(L)'
;GLCQEIVLTGDDVDLGLLPVQRCWPGDPAPFITLPAVITRDPRTGTRNVGMYRMQVIDRNTTFMHWQIHKDGRADWLATDGRIPVAVALGLDPVTAYSASAPLPKHIGELMLAGFFRGAPVEMVKCKTNDLEVPAHAEIALEGYIEKDELGLEGPFGDHTGYYSHAEPFPIFRLTAMTMRRDAIYPSMLEIALRATAWEHVESQGSEGWRPLIKGGRSCFFSEMPHPDPGV
;
A
#
# COMPACT_ATOMS: atom_id res chain seq x y z
N GLY A 1 3.56 -7.64 17.82
CA GLY A 1 3.75 -8.41 16.57
C GLY A 1 5.13 -8.17 15.97
N LEU A 2 5.55 -9.00 15.06
CA LEU A 2 6.85 -8.84 14.38
C LEU A 2 6.94 -7.52 13.62
N CYS A 3 5.82 -7.04 13.06
CA CYS A 3 5.77 -5.74 12.39
C CYS A 3 6.00 -4.52 13.31
N GLN A 4 6.27 -4.72 14.60
CA GLN A 4 6.47 -3.66 15.60
C GLN A 4 7.79 -3.80 16.35
N GLU A 5 8.80 -4.42 15.78
CA GLU A 5 10.13 -4.51 16.38
C GLU A 5 10.87 -3.16 16.36
N ILE A 6 10.62 -2.35 15.33
CA ILE A 6 11.03 -0.95 15.24
C ILE A 6 9.77 -0.11 15.25
N VAL A 7 9.76 0.97 16.02
CA VAL A 7 8.64 1.89 16.17
C VAL A 7 9.15 3.32 16.00
N LEU A 8 8.67 4.00 14.97
CA LEU A 8 8.95 5.40 14.68
C LEU A 8 7.64 6.19 14.84
N THR A 9 7.68 7.29 15.59
CA THR A 9 6.50 8.12 15.87
C THR A 9 6.83 9.61 15.77
N GLY A 10 5.82 10.43 15.53
CA GLY A 10 5.98 11.88 15.45
C GLY A 10 7.01 12.30 14.40
N ASP A 11 8.02 13.05 14.80
CA ASP A 11 9.07 13.58 13.92
C ASP A 11 10.02 12.52 13.36
N ASP A 12 10.04 11.31 13.93
CA ASP A 12 10.86 10.20 13.42
C ASP A 12 10.21 9.48 12.23
N VAL A 13 8.94 9.75 11.95
CA VAL A 13 8.25 9.15 10.80
C VAL A 13 8.79 9.73 9.50
N ASP A 14 9.35 8.87 8.66
CA ASP A 14 9.91 9.26 7.38
C ASP A 14 9.75 8.16 6.32
N LEU A 15 8.88 8.41 5.33
CA LEU A 15 8.68 7.52 4.18
C LEU A 15 9.92 7.41 3.29
N GLY A 16 10.86 8.35 3.38
CA GLY A 16 12.16 8.27 2.71
C GLY A 16 13.06 7.13 3.20
N LEU A 17 12.73 6.52 4.35
CA LEU A 17 13.38 5.29 4.83
C LEU A 17 12.95 4.04 4.05
N LEU A 18 11.83 4.10 3.32
CA LEU A 18 11.32 3.00 2.54
C LEU A 18 11.78 3.15 1.07
N PRO A 19 12.13 2.06 0.37
CA PRO A 19 12.51 2.08 -1.04
C PRO A 19 11.26 2.20 -1.94
N VAL A 20 10.44 3.22 -1.70
CA VAL A 20 9.26 3.49 -2.51
C VAL A 20 9.68 3.92 -3.90
N GLN A 21 9.13 3.29 -4.92
CA GLN A 21 9.59 3.46 -6.29
C GLN A 21 8.76 4.49 -7.05
N ARG A 22 9.45 5.22 -7.93
CA ARG A 22 8.86 5.94 -9.04
C ARG A 22 8.97 5.04 -10.27
N CYS A 23 7.88 4.36 -10.62
CA CYS A 23 7.91 3.28 -11.60
C CYS A 23 8.05 3.79 -13.04
N TRP A 24 7.46 4.94 -13.37
CA TRP A 24 7.43 5.46 -14.73
C TRP A 24 7.91 6.92 -14.81
N PRO A 25 8.50 7.33 -15.95
CA PRO A 25 9.01 8.71 -16.10
C PRO A 25 7.97 9.81 -15.91
N GLY A 26 6.71 9.51 -16.25
CA GLY A 26 5.58 10.44 -16.11
C GLY A 26 4.91 10.44 -14.73
N ASP A 27 5.29 9.53 -13.83
CA ASP A 27 4.78 9.57 -12.47
C ASP A 27 5.31 10.83 -11.76
N PRO A 28 4.48 11.62 -11.07
CA PRO A 28 4.92 12.86 -10.42
C PRO A 28 5.78 12.61 -9.19
N ALA A 29 5.60 11.44 -8.53
CA ALA A 29 6.29 11.05 -7.29
C ALA A 29 6.35 9.53 -7.18
N PRO A 30 7.06 8.97 -6.17
CA PRO A 30 6.99 7.54 -5.84
C PRO A 30 5.59 7.10 -5.40
N PHE A 31 5.23 5.85 -5.72
CA PHE A 31 3.96 5.23 -5.35
C PHE A 31 4.18 3.95 -4.53
N ILE A 32 3.45 3.82 -3.42
CA ILE A 32 3.29 2.56 -2.71
C ILE A 32 2.20 1.77 -3.44
N THR A 33 2.55 0.63 -4.01
CA THR A 33 1.69 -0.11 -4.96
C THR A 33 0.96 -1.31 -4.36
N LEU A 34 1.45 -1.87 -3.25
CA LEU A 34 0.88 -3.05 -2.59
C LEU A 34 0.45 -2.81 -1.14
N PRO A 35 -0.20 -1.69 -0.81
CA PRO A 35 -0.64 -1.43 0.56
C PRO A 35 -2.00 -2.07 0.82
N ALA A 36 -2.11 -2.92 1.84
CA ALA A 36 -3.38 -3.33 2.41
C ALA A 36 -3.83 -2.27 3.41
N VAL A 37 -4.81 -1.46 3.02
CA VAL A 37 -5.32 -0.33 3.79
C VAL A 37 -6.51 -0.78 4.63
N ILE A 38 -6.44 -0.50 5.90
CA ILE A 38 -7.42 -0.93 6.90
C ILE A 38 -8.17 0.30 7.40
N THR A 39 -9.48 0.24 7.30
CA THR A 39 -10.43 1.22 7.85
C THR A 39 -11.49 0.52 8.70
N ARG A 40 -12.34 1.30 9.33
CA ARG A 40 -13.51 0.80 10.07
C ARG A 40 -14.69 1.70 9.78
N ASP A 41 -15.79 1.11 9.34
CA ASP A 41 -17.05 1.84 9.15
C ASP A 41 -17.48 2.47 10.50
N PRO A 42 -17.56 3.80 10.61
CA PRO A 42 -17.88 4.47 11.86
C PRO A 42 -19.30 4.19 12.36
N ARG A 43 -20.20 3.71 11.50
CA ARG A 43 -21.59 3.41 11.82
C ARG A 43 -21.78 2.01 12.38
N THR A 44 -21.03 1.04 11.87
CA THR A 44 -21.20 -0.38 12.20
C THR A 44 -20.02 -0.98 12.97
N GLY A 45 -18.87 -0.32 12.94
CA GLY A 45 -17.62 -0.85 13.49
C GLY A 45 -16.99 -1.95 12.63
N THR A 46 -17.57 -2.25 11.46
CA THR A 46 -17.06 -3.29 10.56
C THR A 46 -15.71 -2.87 9.99
N ARG A 47 -14.74 -3.79 10.06
CA ARG A 47 -13.41 -3.59 9.44
C ARG A 47 -13.51 -3.81 7.94
N ASN A 48 -12.86 -2.94 7.18
CA ASN A 48 -12.58 -3.10 5.77
C ASN A 48 -11.06 -3.21 5.57
N VAL A 49 -10.64 -4.07 4.67
CA VAL A 49 -9.24 -4.18 4.23
C VAL A 49 -9.23 -4.17 2.71
N GLY A 50 -8.62 -3.14 2.12
CA GLY A 50 -8.58 -2.98 0.67
C GLY A 50 -7.19 -2.61 0.16
N MET A 51 -6.90 -3.00 -1.09
CA MET A 51 -5.64 -2.63 -1.75
C MET A 51 -5.85 -1.32 -2.51
N TYR A 52 -5.18 -0.24 -2.07
CA TYR A 52 -5.30 1.09 -2.69
C TYR A 52 -3.93 1.73 -2.80
N ARG A 53 -3.47 2.05 -4.01
CA ARG A 53 -2.19 2.73 -4.22
C ARG A 53 -2.12 4.05 -3.45
N MET A 54 -0.90 4.43 -3.07
CA MET A 54 -0.66 5.66 -2.33
C MET A 54 0.51 6.42 -2.96
N GLN A 55 0.28 7.67 -3.39
CA GLN A 55 1.33 8.54 -3.89
C GLN A 55 2.00 9.25 -2.74
N VAL A 56 3.31 9.18 -2.63
CA VAL A 56 4.08 9.90 -1.61
C VAL A 56 4.07 11.40 -1.94
N ILE A 57 3.74 12.22 -0.95
CA ILE A 57 3.77 13.68 -1.05
C ILE A 57 5.06 14.20 -0.42
N ASP A 58 5.30 13.81 0.82
CA ASP A 58 6.46 14.21 1.60
C ASP A 58 6.85 13.09 2.60
N ARG A 59 7.65 13.43 3.61
CA ARG A 59 8.18 12.46 4.56
C ARG A 59 7.11 11.70 5.38
N ASN A 60 5.93 12.26 5.57
CA ASN A 60 4.88 11.67 6.41
C ASN A 60 3.47 11.82 5.86
N THR A 61 3.31 12.19 4.57
CA THR A 61 2.00 12.28 3.94
C THR A 61 1.98 11.59 2.58
N THR A 62 0.81 11.01 2.25
CA THR A 62 0.54 10.41 0.94
C THR A 62 -0.87 10.79 0.48
N PHE A 63 -1.11 10.74 -0.83
CA PHE A 63 -2.50 10.62 -1.32
C PHE A 63 -2.98 9.19 -1.15
N MET A 64 -4.27 9.01 -0.91
CA MET A 64 -4.94 7.73 -0.80
C MET A 64 -5.91 7.53 -1.97
N HIS A 65 -5.59 6.63 -2.89
CA HIS A 65 -6.39 6.43 -4.12
C HIS A 65 -7.70 5.70 -3.84
N TRP A 66 -8.63 6.37 -3.17
CA TRP A 66 -9.96 5.86 -2.90
C TRP A 66 -10.95 6.25 -4.00
N GLN A 67 -11.12 5.39 -4.98
CA GLN A 67 -12.14 5.55 -6.00
C GLN A 67 -13.55 5.52 -5.41
N ILE A 68 -14.51 6.11 -6.14
CA ILE A 68 -15.88 6.37 -5.68
C ILE A 68 -16.64 5.11 -5.20
N HIS A 69 -16.31 3.94 -5.74
CA HIS A 69 -16.99 2.67 -5.44
C HIS A 69 -16.32 1.84 -4.34
N LYS A 70 -15.25 2.35 -3.72
CA LYS A 70 -14.47 1.60 -2.74
C LYS A 70 -14.99 1.79 -1.32
N ASP A 71 -14.96 0.70 -0.54
CA ASP A 71 -15.48 0.70 0.84
C ASP A 71 -14.68 1.65 1.75
N GLY A 72 -13.35 1.76 1.60
CA GLY A 72 -12.56 2.76 2.31
C GLY A 72 -13.03 4.20 2.08
N ARG A 73 -13.44 4.53 0.83
CA ARG A 73 -14.07 5.83 0.57
C ARG A 73 -15.43 5.99 1.24
N ALA A 74 -16.23 4.92 1.25
CA ALA A 74 -17.54 4.93 1.91
C ALA A 74 -17.41 5.15 3.44
N ASP A 75 -16.42 4.53 4.07
CA ASP A 75 -16.09 4.71 5.48
C ASP A 75 -15.67 6.16 5.76
N TRP A 76 -14.77 6.71 4.93
CA TRP A 76 -14.33 8.11 5.04
C TRP A 76 -15.48 9.10 4.88
N LEU A 77 -16.34 8.92 3.88
CA LEU A 77 -17.49 9.80 3.67
C LEU A 77 -18.51 9.73 4.82
N ALA A 78 -18.60 8.59 5.51
CA ALA A 78 -19.48 8.40 6.66
C ALA A 78 -18.90 8.95 7.96
N THR A 79 -17.63 9.33 7.98
CA THR A 79 -16.96 9.85 9.18
C THR A 79 -17.22 11.35 9.34
N ASP A 80 -17.37 11.78 10.58
CA ASP A 80 -17.36 13.18 10.99
C ASP A 80 -15.95 13.56 11.47
N GLY A 81 -15.30 14.53 10.80
CA GLY A 81 -13.95 14.96 11.11
C GLY A 81 -12.88 14.09 10.47
N ARG A 82 -12.20 13.21 11.23
CA ARG A 82 -11.10 12.37 10.72
C ARG A 82 -11.43 10.89 10.87
N ILE A 83 -10.95 10.10 9.91
CA ILE A 83 -10.99 8.64 9.98
C ILE A 83 -9.59 8.10 10.32
N PRO A 84 -9.44 7.21 11.31
CA PRO A 84 -8.21 6.49 11.52
C PRO A 84 -7.96 5.51 10.37
N VAL A 85 -6.71 5.41 9.94
CA VAL A 85 -6.27 4.50 8.87
C VAL A 85 -5.01 3.79 9.32
N ALA A 86 -4.94 2.50 9.01
CA ALA A 86 -3.72 1.71 9.13
C ALA A 86 -3.42 1.04 7.80
N VAL A 87 -2.14 0.91 7.47
CA VAL A 87 -1.67 0.31 6.23
C VAL A 87 -0.67 -0.77 6.56
N ALA A 88 -0.87 -1.96 6.02
CA ALA A 88 0.07 -3.08 6.16
C ALA A 88 0.77 -3.36 4.82
N LEU A 89 2.09 -3.46 4.85
CA LEU A 89 2.93 -3.79 3.70
C LEU A 89 3.66 -5.11 3.97
N GLY A 90 3.86 -5.92 2.94
CA GLY A 90 4.57 -7.19 3.09
C GLY A 90 3.76 -8.24 3.82
N LEU A 91 2.53 -8.41 3.41
CA LEU A 91 1.65 -9.50 3.87
C LEU A 91 2.00 -10.82 3.16
N ASP A 92 1.64 -11.94 3.79
CA ASP A 92 1.67 -13.22 3.07
C ASP A 92 0.71 -13.18 1.87
N PRO A 93 0.99 -14.00 0.82
CA PRO A 93 0.22 -13.93 -0.44
C PRO A 93 -1.28 -14.15 -0.28
N VAL A 94 -1.70 -14.98 0.68
CA VAL A 94 -3.12 -15.27 0.92
C VAL A 94 -3.83 -14.05 1.51
N THR A 95 -3.21 -13.42 2.50
CA THR A 95 -3.76 -12.21 3.13
C THR A 95 -3.75 -11.03 2.14
N ALA A 96 -2.69 -10.87 1.35
CA ALA A 96 -2.61 -9.84 0.31
C ALA A 96 -3.67 -10.03 -0.77
N TYR A 97 -3.87 -11.28 -1.26
CA TYR A 97 -4.92 -11.59 -2.23
C TYR A 97 -6.31 -11.29 -1.65
N SER A 98 -6.56 -11.68 -0.40
CA SER A 98 -7.86 -11.46 0.25
C SER A 98 -8.21 -9.97 0.34
N ALA A 99 -7.22 -9.09 0.54
CA ALA A 99 -7.41 -7.64 0.57
C ALA A 99 -7.85 -7.05 -0.79
N SER A 100 -7.68 -7.79 -1.89
CA SER A 100 -8.11 -7.37 -3.24
C SER A 100 -9.36 -8.10 -3.73
N ALA A 101 -9.85 -9.10 -2.99
CA ALA A 101 -10.95 -9.95 -3.41
C ALA A 101 -12.29 -9.19 -3.39
N PRO A 102 -13.13 -9.31 -4.43
CA PRO A 102 -14.46 -8.71 -4.45
C PRO A 102 -15.43 -9.53 -3.59
N LEU A 103 -15.48 -9.22 -2.30
CA LEU A 103 -16.30 -9.93 -1.33
C LEU A 103 -17.69 -9.29 -1.13
N PRO A 104 -18.72 -10.08 -0.78
CA PRO A 104 -19.96 -9.54 -0.25
C PRO A 104 -19.70 -8.75 1.05
N LYS A 105 -20.44 -7.66 1.25
CA LYS A 105 -20.25 -6.69 2.37
C LYS A 105 -20.20 -7.29 3.79
N HIS A 106 -20.75 -8.48 3.98
CA HIS A 106 -20.80 -9.17 5.28
C HIS A 106 -19.67 -10.19 5.49
N ILE A 107 -18.80 -10.35 4.49
CA ILE A 107 -17.62 -11.23 4.57
C ILE A 107 -16.38 -10.35 4.58
N GLY A 108 -15.68 -10.33 5.71
CA GLY A 108 -14.45 -9.56 5.82
C GLY A 108 -13.27 -10.24 5.13
N GLU A 109 -12.37 -9.47 4.57
CA GLU A 109 -11.18 -9.91 3.84
C GLU A 109 -10.30 -10.82 4.70
N LEU A 110 -10.15 -10.51 5.99
CA LEU A 110 -9.37 -11.35 6.91
C LEU A 110 -10.08 -12.66 7.26
N MET A 111 -11.41 -12.74 7.13
CA MET A 111 -12.14 -14.02 7.23
C MET A 111 -11.81 -14.91 6.03
N LEU A 112 -11.79 -14.35 4.83
CA LEU A 112 -11.37 -15.08 3.63
C LEU A 112 -9.93 -15.57 3.75
N ALA A 113 -9.02 -14.70 4.21
CA ALA A 113 -7.64 -15.09 4.47
C ALA A 113 -7.54 -16.24 5.47
N GLY A 114 -8.28 -16.17 6.58
CA GLY A 114 -8.36 -17.23 7.58
C GLY A 114 -8.91 -18.54 7.03
N PHE A 115 -9.92 -18.46 6.18
CA PHE A 115 -10.49 -19.62 5.50
C PHE A 115 -9.44 -20.36 4.63
N PHE A 116 -8.72 -19.64 3.78
CA PHE A 116 -7.68 -20.23 2.94
C PHE A 116 -6.48 -20.75 3.73
N ARG A 117 -6.13 -20.09 4.82
CA ARG A 117 -5.01 -20.49 5.68
C ARG A 117 -5.34 -21.68 6.59
N GLY A 118 -6.62 -21.97 6.82
CA GLY A 118 -7.07 -22.91 7.85
C GLY A 118 -6.79 -22.42 9.28
N ALA A 119 -6.47 -21.12 9.47
CA ALA A 119 -6.15 -20.52 10.75
C ALA A 119 -6.47 -19.00 10.72
N PRO A 120 -6.89 -18.39 11.83
CA PRO A 120 -7.14 -16.96 11.88
C PRO A 120 -5.85 -16.15 11.59
N VAL A 121 -6.02 -14.98 10.98
CA VAL A 121 -4.93 -14.00 10.83
C VAL A 121 -4.65 -13.38 12.19
N GLU A 122 -3.42 -13.52 12.68
CA GLU A 122 -3.01 -12.88 13.93
C GLU A 122 -2.93 -11.35 13.72
N MET A 123 -3.57 -10.62 14.62
CA MET A 123 -3.64 -9.16 14.57
C MET A 123 -2.93 -8.54 15.78
N VAL A 124 -2.39 -7.34 15.58
CA VAL A 124 -1.79 -6.54 16.65
C VAL A 124 -2.34 -5.12 16.59
N LYS A 125 -2.59 -4.52 17.77
CA LYS A 125 -3.05 -3.13 17.87
C LYS A 125 -2.01 -2.15 17.34
N CYS A 126 -2.48 -1.15 16.64
CA CYS A 126 -1.70 0.02 16.26
C CYS A 126 -1.19 0.78 17.50
N LYS A 127 -0.18 1.60 17.32
CA LYS A 127 0.45 2.39 18.39
C LYS A 127 -0.25 3.73 18.61
N THR A 128 -0.82 4.30 17.55
CA THR A 128 -1.34 5.68 17.56
C THR A 128 -2.83 5.79 17.26
N ASN A 129 -3.50 4.68 16.95
CA ASN A 129 -4.94 4.61 16.74
C ASN A 129 -5.52 3.26 17.20
N ASP A 130 -6.85 3.12 17.19
CA ASP A 130 -7.56 1.94 17.69
C ASP A 130 -7.72 0.82 16.64
N LEU A 131 -7.06 0.92 15.52
CA LEU A 131 -7.06 -0.13 14.50
C LEU A 131 -6.07 -1.25 14.85
N GLU A 132 -6.17 -2.32 14.10
CA GLU A 132 -5.27 -3.47 14.20
C GLU A 132 -4.73 -3.81 12.81
N VAL A 133 -3.48 -4.24 12.77
CA VAL A 133 -2.79 -4.71 11.56
C VAL A 133 -2.39 -6.17 11.71
N PRO A 134 -2.21 -6.92 10.61
CA PRO A 134 -1.65 -8.26 10.68
C PRO A 134 -0.27 -8.27 11.38
N ALA A 135 -0.14 -9.08 12.42
CA ALA A 135 1.03 -9.09 13.31
C ALA A 135 2.34 -9.49 12.60
N HIS A 136 2.22 -10.19 11.47
CA HIS A 136 3.32 -10.68 10.65
C HIS A 136 3.59 -9.83 9.41
N ALA A 137 2.95 -8.66 9.24
CA ALA A 137 3.31 -7.72 8.20
C ALA A 137 4.80 -7.32 8.31
N GLU A 138 5.40 -6.94 7.22
CA GLU A 138 6.77 -6.43 7.20
C GLU A 138 6.85 -5.01 7.76
N ILE A 139 5.89 -4.15 7.35
CA ILE A 139 5.81 -2.74 7.72
C ILE A 139 4.34 -2.39 7.98
N ALA A 140 4.10 -1.53 8.96
CA ALA A 140 2.80 -0.92 9.19
C ALA A 140 2.93 0.60 9.26
N LEU A 141 2.02 1.30 8.57
CA LEU A 141 1.89 2.75 8.61
C LEU A 141 0.58 3.08 9.32
N GLU A 142 0.61 3.98 10.27
CA GLU A 142 -0.54 4.37 11.06
C GLU A 142 -0.79 5.86 10.94
N GLY A 143 -2.04 6.26 10.94
CA GLY A 143 -2.37 7.67 10.84
C GLY A 143 -3.87 7.91 10.65
N TYR A 144 -4.17 8.98 9.96
CA TYR A 144 -5.55 9.42 9.73
C TYR A 144 -5.71 10.19 8.42
N ILE A 145 -6.95 10.28 7.98
CA ILE A 145 -7.37 11.12 6.86
C ILE A 145 -8.43 12.10 7.37
N GLU A 146 -8.21 13.41 7.16
CA GLU A 146 -9.21 14.43 7.49
C GLU A 146 -10.33 14.42 6.45
N LYS A 147 -11.55 14.72 6.91
CA LYS A 147 -12.68 14.92 6.02
C LYS A 147 -12.45 16.18 5.19
N ASP A 148 -12.79 16.11 3.92
CA ASP A 148 -12.72 17.24 2.98
C ASP A 148 -11.31 17.77 2.66
N GLU A 149 -10.25 17.13 3.15
CA GLU A 149 -8.89 17.46 2.77
C GLU A 149 -8.47 16.63 1.55
N LEU A 150 -8.42 17.29 0.38
CA LEU A 150 -8.09 16.68 -0.90
C LEU A 150 -6.88 17.35 -1.52
N GLY A 151 -6.14 16.57 -2.31
CA GLY A 151 -5.08 17.08 -3.16
C GLY A 151 -5.01 16.30 -4.46
N LEU A 152 -4.27 16.82 -5.43
CA LEU A 152 -4.19 16.28 -6.79
C LEU A 152 -3.21 15.09 -6.82
N GLU A 153 -3.73 13.86 -6.97
CA GLU A 153 -2.97 12.62 -7.13
C GLU A 153 -2.82 12.27 -8.62
N GLY A 154 -1.68 11.75 -8.98
CA GLY A 154 -1.39 11.32 -10.35
C GLY A 154 -0.76 12.38 -11.23
N PRO A 155 -0.52 12.07 -12.51
CA PRO A 155 -0.89 10.81 -13.19
C PRO A 155 -0.10 9.60 -12.66
N PHE A 156 -0.64 8.41 -12.88
CA PHE A 156 0.00 7.14 -12.51
C PHE A 156 0.10 6.24 -13.73
N GLY A 157 1.28 5.68 -13.98
CA GLY A 157 1.49 4.71 -15.04
C GLY A 157 0.84 3.37 -14.70
N ASP A 158 -0.24 3.04 -15.40
CA ASP A 158 -1.10 1.89 -15.12
C ASP A 158 -0.76 0.67 -15.99
N HIS A 159 -1.17 -0.52 -15.56
CA HIS A 159 -0.99 -1.79 -16.28
C HIS A 159 -1.62 -1.80 -17.69
N THR A 160 -2.53 -0.88 -17.97
CA THR A 160 -3.14 -0.70 -19.29
C THR A 160 -2.16 -0.15 -20.35
N GLY A 161 -0.98 0.33 -19.93
CA GLY A 161 0.00 1.00 -20.79
C GLY A 161 -0.27 2.48 -21.00
N TYR A 162 -1.18 3.05 -20.23
CA TYR A 162 -1.54 4.47 -20.27
C TYR A 162 -1.41 5.07 -18.88
N TYR A 163 -1.17 6.40 -18.82
CA TYR A 163 -1.27 7.14 -17.57
C TYR A 163 -2.71 7.40 -17.20
N SER A 164 -3.04 7.26 -15.91
CA SER A 164 -4.32 7.74 -15.38
C SER A 164 -4.36 9.27 -15.41
N HIS A 165 -5.57 9.83 -15.38
CA HIS A 165 -5.71 11.26 -15.14
C HIS A 165 -5.31 11.61 -13.71
N ALA A 166 -4.82 12.85 -13.52
CA ALA A 166 -4.66 13.41 -12.19
C ALA A 166 -6.03 13.84 -11.66
N GLU A 167 -6.37 13.39 -10.45
CA GLU A 167 -7.67 13.62 -9.82
C GLU A 167 -7.50 13.95 -8.32
N PRO A 168 -8.50 14.63 -7.70
CA PRO A 168 -8.48 14.91 -6.28
C PRO A 168 -8.71 13.63 -5.44
N PHE A 169 -7.76 13.33 -4.53
CA PHE A 169 -7.87 12.25 -3.57
C PHE A 169 -7.53 12.72 -2.15
N PRO A 170 -8.04 12.01 -1.11
CA PRO A 170 -7.77 12.34 0.28
C PRO A 170 -6.27 12.25 0.63
N ILE A 171 -5.85 13.04 1.61
CA ILE A 171 -4.48 13.04 2.13
C ILE A 171 -4.41 12.18 3.39
N PHE A 172 -3.58 11.15 3.37
CA PHE A 172 -3.26 10.33 4.54
C PHE A 172 -2.04 10.89 5.26
N ARG A 173 -2.20 11.20 6.55
CA ARG A 173 -1.15 11.73 7.43
C ARG A 173 -0.69 10.66 8.39
N LEU A 174 0.58 10.31 8.32
CA LEU A 174 1.20 9.30 9.16
C LEU A 174 1.50 9.88 10.55
N THR A 175 1.19 9.10 11.57
CA THR A 175 1.52 9.37 12.97
C THR A 175 2.52 8.37 13.54
N ALA A 176 2.58 7.17 12.94
CA ALA A 176 3.60 6.17 13.25
C ALA A 176 3.92 5.33 12.01
N MET A 177 5.15 4.83 12.00
CA MET A 177 5.63 3.79 11.11
C MET A 177 6.30 2.72 11.96
N THR A 178 5.84 1.48 11.84
CA THR A 178 6.43 0.34 12.53
C THR A 178 6.88 -0.70 11.54
N MET A 179 7.91 -1.47 11.87
CA MET A 179 8.44 -2.47 10.95
C MET A 179 9.20 -3.57 11.65
N ARG A 180 9.41 -4.66 10.96
CA ARG A 180 10.37 -5.68 11.36
C ARG A 180 11.78 -5.11 11.27
N ARG A 181 12.69 -5.68 12.01
CA ARG A 181 14.11 -5.27 12.01
C ARG A 181 14.81 -5.58 10.68
N ASP A 182 14.36 -6.63 10.01
CA ASP A 182 14.81 -7.09 8.70
C ASP A 182 13.68 -7.00 7.65
N ALA A 183 12.90 -5.94 7.71
CA ALA A 183 11.71 -5.75 6.88
C ALA A 183 12.01 -5.85 5.38
N ILE A 184 11.14 -6.57 4.68
CA ILE A 184 11.13 -6.67 3.22
C ILE A 184 10.06 -5.73 2.69
N TYR A 185 10.45 -4.76 1.86
CA TYR A 185 9.50 -3.86 1.21
C TYR A 185 8.91 -4.51 -0.04
N PRO A 186 7.58 -4.77 -0.08
CA PRO A 186 6.92 -5.31 -1.26
C PRO A 186 6.70 -4.19 -2.27
N SER A 187 7.05 -4.43 -3.51
CA SER A 187 6.76 -3.51 -4.60
C SER A 187 6.30 -4.27 -5.83
N MET A 188 5.42 -3.66 -6.60
CA MET A 188 5.00 -4.14 -7.90
C MET A 188 5.23 -3.03 -8.92
N LEU A 189 5.99 -3.34 -9.96
CA LEU A 189 6.04 -2.54 -11.15
C LEU A 189 4.87 -2.98 -12.06
N GLU A 190 3.94 -2.09 -12.30
CA GLU A 190 2.89 -2.36 -13.29
C GLU A 190 3.50 -2.25 -14.69
N ILE A 191 3.85 -3.41 -15.25
CA ILE A 191 4.44 -3.50 -16.58
C ILE A 191 3.31 -3.65 -17.58
N ALA A 192 3.15 -2.67 -18.46
CA ALA A 192 2.38 -2.88 -19.67
C ALA A 192 3.07 -3.96 -20.51
N LEU A 193 2.31 -4.96 -20.99
CA LEU A 193 2.77 -6.11 -21.80
C LEU A 193 3.34 -5.69 -23.19
N ARG A 194 4.11 -4.61 -23.26
CA ARG A 194 4.75 -4.14 -24.50
C ARG A 194 6.26 -4.09 -24.32
N ALA A 195 6.97 -4.46 -25.35
CA ALA A 195 8.45 -4.46 -25.44
C ALA A 195 9.09 -3.15 -24.93
N THR A 196 8.42 -2.00 -25.15
CA THR A 196 8.89 -0.68 -24.70
C THR A 196 8.98 -0.53 -23.17
N ALA A 197 8.15 -1.25 -22.42
CA ALA A 197 8.23 -1.22 -20.95
C ALA A 197 9.49 -1.96 -20.45
N TRP A 198 9.83 -3.07 -21.09
CA TRP A 198 11.03 -3.85 -20.74
C TRP A 198 12.31 -3.09 -21.05
N GLU A 199 12.39 -2.46 -22.22
CA GLU A 199 13.52 -1.59 -22.58
C GLU A 199 13.74 -0.47 -21.58
N HIS A 200 12.65 0.08 -21.03
CA HIS A 200 12.77 1.11 -19.99
C HIS A 200 13.34 0.55 -18.69
N VAL A 201 12.90 -0.63 -18.25
CA VAL A 201 13.42 -1.30 -17.04
C VAL A 201 14.89 -1.65 -17.22
N GLU A 202 15.29 -2.17 -18.39
CA GLU A 202 16.70 -2.46 -18.71
C GLU A 202 17.55 -1.19 -18.79
N SER A 203 17.03 -0.10 -19.35
CA SER A 203 17.76 1.16 -19.50
C SER A 203 18.07 1.84 -18.16
N GLN A 204 17.24 1.61 -17.13
CA GLN A 204 17.49 2.12 -15.77
C GLN A 204 18.59 1.33 -15.06
N GLY A 205 18.98 0.18 -15.61
CA GLY A 205 20.01 -0.71 -15.07
C GLY A 205 19.59 -1.38 -13.75
N SER A 206 20.14 -2.55 -13.50
CA SER A 206 19.92 -3.26 -12.23
C SER A 206 20.46 -2.50 -11.01
N GLU A 207 21.30 -1.49 -11.21
CA GLU A 207 21.88 -0.69 -10.14
C GLU A 207 20.87 0.29 -9.51
N GLY A 208 19.88 0.79 -10.27
CA GLY A 208 18.80 1.62 -9.76
C GLY A 208 17.81 0.87 -8.86
N TRP A 209 17.89 -0.44 -8.83
CA TRP A 209 16.99 -1.34 -8.09
C TRP A 209 17.61 -1.90 -6.80
N ARG A 210 18.77 -1.41 -6.40
CA ARG A 210 19.36 -1.81 -5.12
C ARG A 210 18.59 -1.14 -3.97
N PRO A 211 18.27 -1.90 -2.90
CA PRO A 211 17.62 -1.31 -1.76
C PRO A 211 18.51 -0.19 -1.19
N LEU A 212 17.98 1.02 -1.13
CA LEU A 212 18.65 2.18 -0.53
C LEU A 212 18.72 2.09 0.99
N ILE A 213 18.06 1.10 1.59
CA ILE A 213 18.05 0.89 3.03
C ILE A 213 19.18 -0.06 3.41
N LYS A 214 20.14 0.42 4.17
CA LYS A 214 21.18 -0.41 4.80
C LYS A 214 20.49 -1.37 5.78
N GLY A 215 20.38 -2.66 5.40
CA GLY A 215 19.73 -3.70 6.18
C GLY A 215 18.30 -4.08 5.72
N GLY A 216 17.69 -3.35 4.79
CA GLY A 216 16.43 -3.73 4.18
C GLY A 216 16.63 -4.71 3.00
N ARG A 217 15.67 -5.63 2.83
CA ARG A 217 15.59 -6.52 1.66
C ARG A 217 14.39 -6.10 0.82
N SER A 218 14.59 -6.00 -0.49
CA SER A 218 13.51 -5.81 -1.45
C SER A 218 13.29 -7.11 -2.21
N CYS A 219 12.04 -7.56 -2.29
CA CYS A 219 11.64 -8.67 -3.15
C CYS A 219 10.98 -8.10 -4.41
N PHE A 220 11.57 -8.42 -5.55
CA PHE A 220 10.96 -8.18 -6.85
C PHE A 220 10.33 -9.49 -7.32
N PHE A 221 9.09 -9.46 -7.77
CA PHE A 221 8.55 -10.50 -8.63
C PHE A 221 9.10 -10.29 -10.04
N SER A 222 10.36 -10.67 -10.25
CA SER A 222 11.10 -10.39 -11.48
C SER A 222 11.18 -11.58 -12.42
N GLU A 223 10.41 -12.63 -12.21
CA GLU A 223 10.39 -13.76 -13.13
C GLU A 223 9.04 -13.91 -13.81
N MET A 224 8.72 -12.95 -14.69
CA MET A 224 7.89 -13.32 -15.85
C MET A 224 8.82 -13.71 -16.99
N PRO A 225 8.58 -14.87 -17.63
CA PRO A 225 9.39 -15.28 -18.77
C PRO A 225 9.30 -14.22 -19.86
N HIS A 226 10.45 -13.87 -20.41
CA HIS A 226 10.60 -13.00 -21.57
C HIS A 226 9.65 -13.47 -22.67
N PRO A 227 8.79 -12.63 -23.24
CA PRO A 227 8.07 -13.00 -24.46
C PRO A 227 9.13 -13.23 -25.54
N ASP A 228 9.12 -14.43 -26.12
CA ASP A 228 10.00 -14.82 -27.21
C ASP A 228 9.84 -13.79 -28.35
N PRO A 229 10.92 -13.10 -28.80
CA PRO A 229 10.81 -12.08 -29.83
C PRO A 229 10.49 -12.67 -31.23
N GLY A 230 10.10 -13.94 -31.32
CA GLY A 230 9.85 -14.69 -32.54
C GLY A 230 8.38 -15.09 -32.81
N VAL A 231 7.38 -14.52 -32.12
CA VAL A 231 5.96 -14.78 -32.44
C VAL A 231 5.21 -13.50 -32.70
#